data_28945bc311dedef1b3f51dc737f785cf
#
_entry.id   28945bc311dedef1b3f51dc737f785cf
#
_cell.length_a   1.000
_cell.length_b   1.000
_cell.length_c   1.000
_cell.angle_alpha   90.00
_cell.angle_beta   90.00
_cell.angle_gamma   90.00
#
_symmetry.space_group_name_H-M   'P 1'
#
loop_
_entity.id
_entity.type
_entity.pdbx_description
1 polymer ?
#
loop_
_entity_poly.entity_id
_entity_poly.type
_entity_poly.pdbx_seq_one_letter_code
_entity_poly.pdbx_strand_id
1 'polypeptide(L)'
;MTKRQDQKPTPRPAELNRRRILQSAVLASGGLLLEQFFTQGRSQVSRGLTREIRAAGTEEAVQSRALNWLSDVQRRPEKLPADAPQLAPLLTSPTNQPIRDVESWVKRREALRTEWRALLGDLGVSREKLPACETIRETTSDGVITRLIRYDSEPGWPTEAYILEPTTAAPTAGRPAAAIFHSTVDHSILQPAGLAGPSSKHFGLRLARRGFTCICPRNFLWPDNEHIQADAQTKKFAQLHPRATGMAKMLHDAQLALDLLIAQPQVDKRRVAAIGHSLGAKEVLYLAALDDRVKVTVSSEGGIGTKFSNWNAPWYLGAALERFAATREHHELLALIAPRPFLLLGGDSADGDRSWPFIESALPVYQLYGEPPALGLLNHQQGHSVPPIAEQRIDEWVLHYT
;
A
#
# COMPACT_ATOMS: atom_id res chain seq x y z
N MET A 1 -50.95 -28.10 -30.92
CA MET A 1 -51.23 -26.78 -31.51
C MET A 1 -49.92 -25.99 -31.47
N THR A 2 -49.34 -25.94 -32.66
CA THR A 2 -48.03 -25.34 -32.97
C THR A 2 -48.14 -23.83 -33.14
N LYS A 3 -47.26 -23.03 -32.57
CA LYS A 3 -47.05 -21.66 -33.05
C LYS A 3 -45.56 -21.41 -33.29
N ARG A 4 -45.32 -20.93 -34.50
CA ARG A 4 -44.05 -20.67 -35.16
C ARG A 4 -43.28 -19.49 -34.54
N GLN A 5 -42.00 -19.64 -34.59
CA GLN A 5 -40.98 -18.58 -34.42
C GLN A 5 -40.96 -17.67 -35.65
N ASP A 6 -40.89 -16.37 -35.44
CA ASP A 6 -40.47 -15.38 -36.43
C ASP A 6 -39.04 -14.93 -36.14
N GLN A 7 -38.16 -15.21 -37.09
CA GLN A 7 -36.80 -14.69 -37.17
C GLN A 7 -36.81 -13.31 -37.82
N LYS A 8 -36.09 -12.35 -37.30
CA LYS A 8 -35.68 -11.12 -37.95
C LYS A 8 -34.16 -11.09 -38.18
N PRO A 9 -33.70 -10.50 -39.29
CA PRO A 9 -32.38 -10.71 -39.81
C PRO A 9 -31.31 -9.72 -39.27
N THR A 10 -30.07 -10.20 -39.27
CA THR A 10 -28.82 -9.44 -39.01
C THR A 10 -28.42 -8.56 -40.18
N PRO A 11 -27.86 -7.37 -39.94
CA PRO A 11 -27.12 -6.64 -40.98
C PRO A 11 -25.60 -6.96 -40.90
N ARG A 12 -25.02 -7.04 -42.11
CA ARG A 12 -23.60 -7.26 -42.39
C ARG A 12 -22.76 -5.98 -42.19
N PRO A 13 -21.43 -6.10 -42.08
CA PRO A 13 -20.52 -5.00 -41.78
C PRO A 13 -20.11 -4.23 -43.04
N ALA A 14 -19.88 -2.94 -42.89
CA ALA A 14 -19.30 -2.08 -43.90
C ALA A 14 -17.80 -1.83 -43.63
N GLU A 15 -17.06 -2.04 -44.69
CA GLU A 15 -15.65 -1.78 -44.89
C GLU A 15 -15.29 -0.31 -44.86
N LEU A 16 -14.08 0.00 -44.50
CA LEU A 16 -13.03 0.74 -45.20
C LEU A 16 -12.46 1.92 -44.51
N ASN A 17 -11.32 2.31 -44.58
CA ASN A 17 -10.37 2.50 -45.67
C ASN A 17 -8.96 2.79 -45.12
N ARG A 18 -7.98 2.27 -45.81
CA ARG A 18 -6.56 2.58 -45.64
C ARG A 18 -6.24 3.93 -46.26
N ARG A 19 -5.41 4.75 -45.62
CA ARG A 19 -4.46 5.61 -46.30
C ARG A 19 -3.16 5.76 -45.54
N ARG A 20 -2.10 5.40 -46.27
CA ARG A 20 -0.66 5.60 -46.03
C ARG A 20 -0.31 7.09 -46.02
N ILE A 21 0.82 7.43 -45.35
CA ILE A 21 1.90 8.33 -45.86
C ILE A 21 3.04 8.22 -44.82
N LEU A 22 4.11 7.59 -45.19
CA LEU A 22 5.46 7.97 -45.61
C LEU A 22 6.34 8.69 -44.61
N GLN A 23 7.34 7.96 -44.23
CA GLN A 23 8.77 8.18 -43.95
C GLN A 23 9.33 9.57 -44.29
N SER A 24 10.17 10.10 -43.37
CA SER A 24 11.49 10.63 -43.77
C SER A 24 12.43 10.62 -42.58
N ALA A 25 13.59 10.05 -42.79
CA ALA A 25 14.73 10.00 -41.89
C ALA A 25 15.50 11.34 -41.92
N VAL A 26 16.05 11.77 -40.78
CA VAL A 26 17.30 12.57 -40.77
C VAL A 26 18.17 12.01 -39.66
N LEU A 27 19.32 11.55 -40.07
CA LEU A 27 20.48 11.11 -39.25
C LEU A 27 21.35 12.31 -38.90
N ALA A 28 22.00 12.15 -37.76
CA ALA A 28 23.36 12.61 -37.39
C ALA A 28 23.52 13.91 -36.62
N SER A 29 24.37 13.75 -35.63
CA SER A 29 25.15 14.73 -34.82
C SER A 29 24.50 15.22 -33.50
N GLY A 30 24.91 14.59 -32.38
CA GLY A 30 24.59 15.02 -31.02
C GLY A 30 24.99 14.06 -29.90
N GLY A 31 25.93 13.18 -30.18
CA GLY A 31 26.27 12.11 -29.23
C GLY A 31 27.53 12.34 -28.36
N LEU A 32 27.71 13.51 -27.74
CA LEU A 32 28.89 13.69 -26.84
C LEU A 32 28.73 14.66 -25.67
N LEU A 33 27.51 15.17 -25.43
CA LEU A 33 27.26 16.12 -24.31
C LEU A 33 26.29 15.60 -23.23
N LEU A 34 25.73 14.40 -23.39
CA LEU A 34 24.77 13.85 -22.43
C LEU A 34 25.37 12.96 -21.33
N GLU A 35 26.60 12.47 -21.48
CA GLU A 35 27.20 11.60 -20.45
C GLU A 35 27.75 12.36 -19.23
N GLN A 36 28.09 13.64 -19.35
CA GLN A 36 28.64 14.39 -18.21
C GLN A 36 27.56 14.92 -17.25
N PHE A 37 26.31 15.06 -17.69
CA PHE A 37 25.22 15.47 -16.80
C PHE A 37 24.63 14.33 -15.97
N PHE A 38 24.73 13.08 -16.45
CA PHE A 38 24.22 11.92 -15.71
C PHE A 38 25.11 11.47 -14.55
N THR A 39 26.42 11.74 -14.60
CA THR A 39 27.35 11.36 -13.53
C THR A 39 27.34 12.31 -12.33
N GLN A 40 27.06 13.58 -12.52
CA GLN A 40 26.96 14.54 -11.40
C GLN A 40 25.62 14.44 -10.65
N GLY A 41 24.50 14.16 -11.34
CA GLY A 41 23.20 13.99 -10.71
C GLY A 41 23.12 12.74 -9.82
N ARG A 42 23.76 11.64 -10.23
CA ARG A 42 23.78 10.39 -9.43
C ARG A 42 24.58 10.50 -8.12
N SER A 43 25.65 11.29 -8.12
CA SER A 43 26.49 11.42 -6.91
C SER A 43 25.83 12.33 -5.85
N GLN A 44 25.01 13.28 -6.23
CA GLN A 44 24.32 14.16 -5.27
C GLN A 44 23.05 13.49 -4.68
N VAL A 45 22.28 12.75 -5.48
CA VAL A 45 21.11 12.01 -4.99
C VAL A 45 21.54 10.89 -4.04
N SER A 46 22.64 10.17 -4.37
CA SER A 46 23.19 9.13 -3.48
C SER A 46 23.70 9.72 -2.15
N ARG A 47 24.36 10.91 -2.18
CA ARG A 47 24.86 11.57 -0.96
C ARG A 47 23.74 12.21 -0.13
N GLY A 48 22.66 12.67 -0.74
CA GLY A 48 21.46 13.17 -0.07
C GLY A 48 20.75 12.06 0.67
N LEU A 49 20.49 10.93 0.00
CA LEU A 49 19.82 9.77 0.61
C LEU A 49 20.64 9.16 1.76
N THR A 50 21.96 9.04 1.60
CA THR A 50 22.85 8.52 2.65
C THR A 50 22.93 9.48 3.84
N ARG A 51 22.79 10.77 3.61
CA ARG A 51 22.81 11.79 4.67
C ARG A 51 21.46 11.87 5.39
N GLU A 52 20.33 11.75 4.69
CA GLU A 52 18.99 11.68 5.30
C GLU A 52 18.80 10.36 6.09
N ILE A 53 19.29 9.23 5.58
CA ILE A 53 19.24 7.95 6.30
C ILE A 53 20.18 7.98 7.52
N ARG A 54 21.36 8.64 7.44
CA ARG A 54 22.25 8.86 8.61
C ARG A 54 21.67 9.92 9.56
N ALA A 55 21.09 11.00 9.06
CA ALA A 55 20.47 12.02 9.90
C ALA A 55 19.23 11.49 10.62
N ALA A 56 18.39 10.67 9.97
CA ALA A 56 17.31 9.96 10.65
C ALA A 56 17.81 8.98 11.72
N GLY A 57 19.05 8.49 11.60
CA GLY A 57 19.69 7.61 12.60
C GLY A 57 20.50 8.33 13.69
N THR A 58 20.83 9.62 13.53
CA THR A 58 21.76 10.32 14.44
C THR A 58 21.20 11.57 15.11
N GLU A 59 20.09 12.16 14.64
CA GLU A 59 19.53 13.38 15.23
C GLU A 59 18.20 13.21 15.96
N GLU A 60 17.53 12.08 15.83
CA GLU A 60 16.41 11.71 16.72
C GLU A 60 16.65 10.33 17.36
N ALA A 61 17.78 10.14 17.99
CA ALA A 61 17.82 9.28 19.17
C ALA A 61 17.10 9.99 20.34
N VAL A 62 15.87 10.47 20.10
CA VAL A 62 14.88 10.51 21.16
C VAL A 62 14.83 9.07 21.63
N GLN A 63 15.21 8.81 22.87
CA GLN A 63 14.96 7.57 23.58
C GLN A 63 13.46 7.26 23.41
N SER A 64 13.10 6.69 22.28
CA SER A 64 11.82 6.06 22.05
C SER A 64 11.81 4.91 23.07
N ARG A 65 11.10 5.10 24.18
CA ARG A 65 10.79 3.97 25.06
C ARG A 65 10.14 2.94 24.17
N ALA A 66 10.86 1.86 23.88
CA ALA A 66 10.29 0.75 23.10
C ALA A 66 8.94 0.38 23.73
N LEU A 67 7.95 0.07 22.90
CA LEU A 67 6.67 -0.43 23.43
C LEU A 67 6.94 -1.63 24.31
N ASN A 68 6.38 -1.63 25.51
CA ASN A 68 6.63 -2.66 26.53
C ASN A 68 6.23 -4.09 26.10
N TRP A 69 5.45 -4.20 25.02
CA TRP A 69 5.01 -5.46 24.42
C TRP A 69 5.70 -5.76 23.07
N LEU A 70 6.67 -4.94 22.64
CA LEU A 70 7.37 -5.16 21.37
C LEU A 70 8.03 -6.55 21.30
N SER A 71 8.66 -6.99 22.38
CA SER A 71 9.25 -8.32 22.48
C SER A 71 8.23 -9.47 22.30
N ASP A 72 6.97 -9.25 22.68
CA ASP A 72 5.93 -10.28 22.57
C ASP A 72 5.57 -10.54 21.11
N VAL A 73 5.48 -9.47 20.29
CA VAL A 73 5.18 -9.59 18.84
C VAL A 73 6.40 -9.97 18.01
N GLN A 74 7.58 -10.05 18.63
CA GLN A 74 8.84 -10.53 18.04
C GLN A 74 9.22 -11.94 18.48
N ARG A 75 8.36 -12.57 19.28
CA ARG A 75 8.59 -13.94 19.74
C ARG A 75 8.12 -14.94 18.70
N ARG A 76 9.03 -15.85 18.31
CA ARG A 76 8.68 -16.97 17.44
C ARG A 76 7.64 -17.87 18.14
N PRO A 77 6.56 -18.27 17.45
CA PRO A 77 5.64 -19.29 17.93
C PRO A 77 6.38 -20.59 18.26
N GLU A 78 5.97 -21.28 19.35
CA GLU A 78 6.61 -22.54 19.76
C GLU A 78 6.58 -23.60 18.66
N LYS A 79 5.48 -23.63 17.89
CA LYS A 79 5.29 -24.54 16.75
C LYS A 79 4.71 -23.79 15.57
N LEU A 80 5.42 -23.80 14.46
CA LEU A 80 4.89 -23.31 13.21
C LEU A 80 3.98 -24.37 12.55
N PRO A 81 2.87 -23.95 11.90
CA PRO A 81 2.07 -24.82 11.06
C PRO A 81 2.91 -25.51 9.96
N ALA A 82 2.50 -26.70 9.53
CA ALA A 82 3.24 -27.47 8.52
C ALA A 82 3.29 -26.79 7.14
N ASP A 83 2.35 -25.90 6.87
CA ASP A 83 2.26 -25.07 5.66
C ASP A 83 2.97 -23.71 5.77
N ALA A 84 3.67 -23.46 6.87
CA ALA A 84 4.48 -22.25 7.02
C ALA A 84 5.59 -22.23 5.94
N PRO A 85 5.73 -21.13 5.18
CA PRO A 85 6.63 -21.08 4.04
C PRO A 85 8.11 -21.05 4.47
N GLN A 86 8.96 -21.70 3.66
CA GLN A 86 10.40 -21.46 3.70
C GLN A 86 10.73 -20.32 2.75
N LEU A 87 11.37 -19.27 3.24
CA LEU A 87 11.64 -18.03 2.52
C LEU A 87 13.12 -17.91 2.19
N ALA A 88 13.41 -17.32 1.04
CA ALA A 88 14.79 -17.08 0.62
C ALA A 88 15.47 -16.02 1.51
N PRO A 89 16.78 -16.13 1.78
CA PRO A 89 17.50 -15.13 2.55
C PRO A 89 17.50 -13.76 1.85
N LEU A 90 17.16 -12.69 2.60
CA LEU A 90 17.11 -11.32 2.07
C LEU A 90 18.49 -10.67 2.02
N LEU A 91 19.36 -10.99 2.98
CA LEU A 91 20.69 -10.40 3.11
C LEU A 91 21.73 -11.14 2.27
N THR A 92 21.35 -11.41 1.02
CA THR A 92 22.24 -12.04 0.02
C THR A 92 22.16 -11.24 -1.28
N SER A 93 23.29 -10.89 -1.84
CA SER A 93 23.38 -10.18 -3.12
C SER A 93 23.03 -11.11 -4.30
N PRO A 94 22.75 -10.57 -5.50
CA PRO A 94 22.58 -11.38 -6.71
C PRO A 94 23.79 -12.26 -7.08
N THR A 95 24.98 -11.89 -6.58
CA THR A 95 26.23 -12.67 -6.74
C THR A 95 26.47 -13.63 -5.57
N ASN A 96 25.45 -13.91 -4.78
CA ASN A 96 25.49 -14.81 -3.62
C ASN A 96 26.46 -14.39 -2.50
N GLN A 97 26.75 -13.09 -2.38
CA GLN A 97 27.58 -12.54 -1.30
C GLN A 97 26.70 -12.04 -0.16
N PRO A 98 27.09 -12.25 1.12
CA PRO A 98 26.33 -11.78 2.26
C PRO A 98 26.33 -10.24 2.33
N ILE A 99 25.16 -9.67 2.60
CA ILE A 99 24.95 -8.25 2.90
C ILE A 99 25.04 -8.06 4.41
N ARG A 100 25.95 -7.19 4.89
CA ARG A 100 26.22 -7.00 6.32
C ARG A 100 26.09 -5.56 6.80
N ASP A 101 25.78 -4.64 5.90
CA ASP A 101 25.69 -3.21 6.20
C ASP A 101 24.55 -2.54 5.43
N VAL A 102 24.13 -1.37 5.92
CA VAL A 102 23.01 -0.59 5.36
C VAL A 102 23.31 -0.14 3.92
N GLU A 103 24.57 0.21 3.59
CA GLU A 103 24.90 0.71 2.25
C GLU A 103 24.70 -0.37 1.19
N SER A 104 25.17 -1.59 1.46
CA SER A 104 24.98 -2.75 0.59
C SER A 104 23.49 -3.13 0.50
N TRP A 105 22.77 -3.04 1.63
CA TRP A 105 21.34 -3.29 1.65
C TRP A 105 20.55 -2.27 0.81
N VAL A 106 20.86 -0.98 0.90
CA VAL A 106 20.18 0.07 0.10
C VAL A 106 20.29 -0.22 -1.40
N LYS A 107 21.45 -0.69 -1.88
CA LYS A 107 21.60 -1.11 -3.28
C LYS A 107 20.68 -2.29 -3.64
N ARG A 108 20.61 -3.30 -2.77
CA ARG A 108 19.71 -4.45 -2.95
C ARG A 108 18.23 -4.04 -2.87
N ARG A 109 17.89 -3.17 -1.93
CA ARG A 109 16.54 -2.60 -1.74
C ARG A 109 16.02 -1.93 -3.02
N GLU A 110 16.82 -1.10 -3.67
CA GLU A 110 16.43 -0.43 -4.92
C GLU A 110 16.26 -1.41 -6.09
N ALA A 111 17.10 -2.44 -6.17
CA ALA A 111 16.92 -3.50 -7.15
C ALA A 111 15.60 -4.26 -6.92
N LEU A 112 15.32 -4.68 -5.69
CA LEU A 112 14.06 -5.34 -5.31
C LEU A 112 12.85 -4.46 -5.60
N ARG A 113 12.93 -3.16 -5.28
CA ARG A 113 11.86 -2.19 -5.54
C ARG A 113 11.56 -2.09 -7.04
N THR A 114 12.60 -2.05 -7.87
CA THR A 114 12.48 -2.03 -9.33
C THR A 114 11.85 -3.31 -9.85
N GLU A 115 12.29 -4.46 -9.36
CA GLU A 115 11.75 -5.77 -9.72
C GLU A 115 10.26 -5.89 -9.36
N TRP A 116 9.84 -5.44 -8.17
CA TRP A 116 8.44 -5.44 -7.76
C TRP A 116 7.58 -4.50 -8.60
N ARG A 117 8.08 -3.29 -8.92
CA ARG A 117 7.37 -2.37 -9.82
C ARG A 117 7.20 -2.95 -11.23
N ALA A 118 8.25 -3.58 -11.77
CA ALA A 118 8.17 -4.24 -13.08
C ALA A 118 7.16 -5.39 -13.09
N LEU A 119 7.04 -6.13 -12.00
CA LEU A 119 6.08 -7.21 -11.85
C LEU A 119 4.63 -6.70 -11.78
N LEU A 120 4.40 -5.61 -11.06
CA LEU A 120 3.09 -4.99 -10.95
C LEU A 120 2.62 -4.42 -12.30
N GLY A 121 3.54 -3.92 -13.11
CA GLY A 121 3.27 -3.17 -14.33
C GLY A 121 3.00 -1.70 -14.04
N ASP A 122 2.97 -0.91 -15.11
CA ASP A 122 2.77 0.53 -15.08
C ASP A 122 1.41 0.89 -15.70
N LEU A 123 0.65 1.75 -15.03
CA LEU A 123 -0.60 2.31 -15.56
C LEU A 123 -0.35 3.39 -16.61
N GLY A 124 0.85 3.99 -16.65
CA GLY A 124 1.14 5.12 -17.52
C GLY A 124 0.41 6.42 -17.13
N VAL A 125 -0.07 6.50 -15.89
CA VAL A 125 -0.81 7.67 -15.36
C VAL A 125 0.12 8.46 -14.44
N SER A 126 0.32 9.75 -14.77
CA SER A 126 1.12 10.66 -13.93
C SER A 126 0.35 11.11 -12.69
N ARG A 127 1.07 11.21 -11.56
CA ARG A 127 0.59 11.79 -10.31
C ARG A 127 1.28 13.10 -9.95
N GLU A 128 2.00 13.72 -10.88
CA GLU A 128 2.70 15.00 -10.65
C GLU A 128 1.76 16.13 -10.28
N LYS A 129 0.52 16.07 -10.76
CA LYS A 129 -0.52 17.05 -10.45
C LYS A 129 -1.67 16.36 -9.72
N LEU A 130 -2.07 16.92 -8.58
CA LEU A 130 -3.25 16.47 -7.86
C LEU A 130 -4.51 16.66 -8.71
N PRO A 131 -5.44 15.70 -8.69
CA PRO A 131 -6.74 15.87 -9.33
C PRO A 131 -7.54 16.97 -8.64
N ALA A 132 -8.46 17.55 -9.37
CA ALA A 132 -9.48 18.42 -8.77
C ALA A 132 -10.34 17.57 -7.82
N CYS A 133 -10.55 18.08 -6.61
CA CYS A 133 -11.40 17.45 -5.61
C CYS A 133 -12.64 18.28 -5.36
N GLU A 134 -13.80 17.63 -5.47
CA GLU A 134 -15.09 18.20 -5.11
C GLU A 134 -15.50 17.71 -3.72
N THR A 135 -15.90 18.63 -2.84
CA THR A 135 -16.55 18.26 -1.56
C THR A 135 -18.03 18.02 -1.80
N ILE A 136 -18.45 16.76 -1.72
CA ILE A 136 -19.84 16.34 -1.93
C ILE A 136 -20.70 16.62 -0.68
N ARG A 137 -20.11 16.39 0.49
CA ARG A 137 -20.80 16.56 1.78
C ARG A 137 -19.78 16.79 2.89
N GLU A 138 -20.15 17.65 3.82
CA GLU A 138 -19.44 17.85 5.08
C GLU A 138 -20.42 17.73 6.25
N THR A 139 -19.99 17.07 7.31
CA THR A 139 -20.72 16.94 8.56
C THR A 139 -19.77 17.10 9.73
N THR A 140 -20.26 17.59 10.85
CA THR A 140 -19.50 17.68 12.09
C THR A 140 -20.26 16.95 13.19
N SER A 141 -19.60 16.00 13.83
CA SER A 141 -20.15 15.23 14.96
C SER A 141 -19.04 14.79 15.89
N ASP A 142 -19.31 14.79 17.18
CA ASP A 142 -18.40 14.26 18.22
C ASP A 142 -16.95 14.77 18.11
N GLY A 143 -16.79 16.05 17.79
CA GLY A 143 -15.48 16.70 17.67
C GLY A 143 -14.69 16.34 16.40
N VAL A 144 -15.34 15.73 15.39
CA VAL A 144 -14.74 15.38 14.10
C VAL A 144 -15.52 16.01 12.95
N ILE A 145 -14.83 16.67 12.03
CA ILE A 145 -15.32 17.09 10.73
C ILE A 145 -15.11 15.91 9.77
N THR A 146 -16.15 15.49 9.09
CA THR A 146 -16.13 14.38 8.11
C THR A 146 -16.57 14.92 6.76
N ARG A 147 -15.64 14.95 5.78
CA ARG A 147 -15.89 15.38 4.41
C ARG A 147 -15.87 14.19 3.46
N LEU A 148 -16.93 14.03 2.69
CA LEU A 148 -16.92 13.17 1.51
C LEU A 148 -16.43 13.98 0.33
N ILE A 149 -15.31 13.56 -0.25
CA ILE A 149 -14.72 14.15 -1.46
C ILE A 149 -14.84 13.20 -2.64
N ARG A 150 -14.95 13.77 -3.84
CA ARG A 150 -14.88 13.05 -5.13
C ARG A 150 -13.73 13.60 -5.95
N TYR A 151 -13.03 12.71 -6.64
CA TYR A 151 -11.92 13.02 -7.54
C TYR A 151 -11.73 11.90 -8.57
N ASP A 152 -11.02 12.17 -9.65
CA ASP A 152 -10.64 11.12 -10.60
C ASP A 152 -9.31 10.50 -10.17
N SER A 153 -9.29 9.18 -9.91
CA SER A 153 -8.05 8.46 -9.62
C SER A 153 -7.16 8.29 -10.85
N GLU A 154 -7.79 8.29 -12.02
CA GLU A 154 -7.20 8.42 -13.35
C GLU A 154 -8.27 8.97 -14.31
N PRO A 155 -7.93 9.49 -15.50
CA PRO A 155 -8.90 10.03 -16.42
C PRO A 155 -10.06 9.09 -16.70
N GLY A 156 -11.30 9.51 -16.36
CA GLY A 156 -12.51 8.71 -16.54
C GLY A 156 -12.72 7.62 -15.46
N TRP A 157 -11.98 7.67 -14.36
CA TRP A 157 -12.18 6.78 -13.22
C TRP A 157 -12.48 7.56 -11.92
N PRO A 158 -13.72 8.06 -11.78
CA PRO A 158 -14.11 8.78 -10.58
C PRO A 158 -14.10 7.85 -9.36
N THR A 159 -13.63 8.38 -8.25
CA THR A 159 -13.63 7.71 -6.94
C THR A 159 -13.98 8.68 -5.83
N GLU A 160 -14.20 8.17 -4.65
CA GLU A 160 -14.53 8.96 -3.47
C GLU A 160 -13.65 8.57 -2.28
N ALA A 161 -13.49 9.50 -1.36
CA ALA A 161 -12.85 9.27 -0.07
C ALA A 161 -13.54 10.08 1.02
N TYR A 162 -13.49 9.58 2.26
CA TYR A 162 -13.75 10.41 3.41
C TYR A 162 -12.45 11.03 3.92
N ILE A 163 -12.47 12.35 4.19
CA ILE A 163 -11.45 13.03 4.99
C ILE A 163 -12.05 13.32 6.36
N LEU A 164 -11.37 12.90 7.41
CA LEU A 164 -11.77 13.11 8.79
C LEU A 164 -10.73 13.98 9.49
N GLU A 165 -11.20 15.03 10.17
CA GLU A 165 -10.34 15.97 10.88
C GLU A 165 -10.92 16.31 12.23
N PRO A 166 -10.09 16.48 13.28
CA PRO A 166 -10.56 17.06 14.54
C PRO A 166 -11.05 18.48 14.36
N THR A 167 -12.09 18.87 15.09
CA THR A 167 -12.58 20.27 15.14
C THR A 167 -11.63 21.20 15.89
N THR A 168 -10.72 20.67 16.70
CA THR A 168 -9.72 21.46 17.43
C THR A 168 -8.73 22.12 16.47
N ALA A 169 -8.08 23.19 16.87
CA ALA A 169 -7.02 23.81 16.07
C ALA A 169 -5.83 22.85 15.88
N ALA A 170 -5.22 22.87 14.71
CA ALA A 170 -4.02 22.09 14.47
C ALA A 170 -2.83 22.64 15.28
N PRO A 171 -1.95 21.78 15.82
CA PRO A 171 -0.69 22.22 16.39
C PRO A 171 0.16 22.96 15.34
N THR A 172 1.05 23.84 15.78
CA THR A 172 1.96 24.58 14.88
C THR A 172 2.83 23.65 14.02
N ALA A 173 3.21 22.49 14.55
CA ALA A 173 3.97 21.47 13.81
C ALA A 173 3.12 20.67 12.80
N GLY A 174 1.82 20.89 12.75
CA GLY A 174 0.86 20.11 11.99
C GLY A 174 0.35 18.87 12.75
N ARG A 175 -0.66 18.23 12.19
CA ARG A 175 -1.26 16.99 12.71
C ARG A 175 -0.56 15.77 12.17
N PRO A 176 -0.44 14.68 12.92
CA PRO A 176 -0.19 13.37 12.32
C PRO A 176 -1.34 13.02 11.37
N ALA A 177 -1.05 12.19 10.38
CA ALA A 177 -2.03 11.79 9.39
C ALA A 177 -2.06 10.28 9.17
N ALA A 178 -3.18 9.75 8.67
CA ALA A 178 -3.31 8.35 8.38
C ALA A 178 -4.14 8.08 7.12
N ALA A 179 -3.65 7.21 6.24
CA ALA A 179 -4.42 6.62 5.15
C ALA A 179 -5.01 5.29 5.62
N ILE A 180 -6.33 5.15 5.54
CA ILE A 180 -7.08 4.03 6.10
C ILE A 180 -7.83 3.29 5.01
N PHE A 181 -7.49 2.02 4.81
CA PHE A 181 -8.03 1.19 3.74
C PHE A 181 -9.06 0.18 4.28
N HIS A 182 -10.22 0.16 3.63
CA HIS A 182 -11.38 -0.62 4.10
C HIS A 182 -11.27 -2.11 3.76
N SER A 183 -12.08 -2.91 4.45
CA SER A 183 -12.24 -4.34 4.17
C SER A 183 -13.10 -4.58 2.93
N THR A 184 -13.20 -5.85 2.50
CA THR A 184 -14.17 -6.30 1.50
C THR A 184 -15.57 -6.35 2.12
N VAL A 185 -16.25 -5.20 2.13
CA VAL A 185 -17.60 -5.02 2.67
C VAL A 185 -18.39 -4.07 1.78
N ASP A 186 -19.71 -4.24 1.67
CA ASP A 186 -20.55 -3.43 0.77
C ASP A 186 -20.47 -1.94 1.11
N HIS A 187 -20.49 -1.59 2.38
CA HIS A 187 -20.42 -0.21 2.84
C HIS A 187 -19.01 0.44 2.74
N SER A 188 -18.03 -0.27 2.17
CA SER A 188 -16.68 0.22 1.77
C SER A 188 -16.09 1.31 2.70
N ILE A 189 -15.93 2.53 2.21
CA ILE A 189 -15.32 3.66 2.93
C ILE A 189 -16.11 4.14 4.15
N LEU A 190 -17.39 3.78 4.26
CA LEU A 190 -18.19 4.09 5.44
C LEU A 190 -17.66 3.37 6.69
N GLN A 191 -17.04 2.17 6.52
CA GLN A 191 -16.47 1.41 7.63
C GLN A 191 -15.32 2.15 8.33
N PRO A 192 -14.21 2.50 7.68
CA PRO A 192 -13.13 3.20 8.37
C PRO A 192 -13.52 4.62 8.79
N ALA A 193 -14.46 5.25 8.10
CA ALA A 193 -14.99 6.57 8.47
C ALA A 193 -15.90 6.54 9.71
N GLY A 194 -16.27 5.36 10.22
CA GLY A 194 -17.11 5.23 11.41
C GLY A 194 -18.59 5.47 11.15
N LEU A 195 -19.04 5.35 9.91
CA LEU A 195 -20.41 5.60 9.46
C LEU A 195 -21.22 4.31 9.28
N ALA A 196 -20.57 3.15 9.19
CA ALA A 196 -21.20 1.85 9.10
C ALA A 196 -20.26 0.72 9.57
N GLY A 197 -20.83 -0.44 9.87
CA GLY A 197 -20.09 -1.63 10.31
C GLY A 197 -19.66 -1.61 11.79
N PRO A 198 -18.84 -2.58 12.21
CA PRO A 198 -18.43 -2.71 13.60
C PRO A 198 -17.41 -1.62 13.99
N SER A 199 -17.60 -1.06 15.19
CA SER A 199 -16.75 0.03 15.73
C SER A 199 -15.26 -0.33 15.82
N SER A 200 -14.93 -1.59 16.02
CA SER A 200 -13.56 -2.09 16.03
C SER A 200 -12.80 -1.84 14.70
N LYS A 201 -13.51 -1.60 13.60
CA LYS A 201 -12.95 -1.29 12.27
C LYS A 201 -13.09 0.19 11.89
N HIS A 202 -13.56 1.05 12.79
CA HIS A 202 -13.68 2.50 12.57
C HIS A 202 -12.31 3.20 12.77
N PHE A 203 -11.25 2.70 12.15
CA PHE A 203 -9.87 3.16 12.37
C PHE A 203 -9.70 4.67 12.11
N GLY A 204 -10.29 5.19 11.03
CA GLY A 204 -10.20 6.60 10.67
C GLY A 204 -10.88 7.51 11.70
N LEU A 205 -12.12 7.19 12.09
CA LEU A 205 -12.82 7.94 13.13
C LEU A 205 -12.09 7.90 14.47
N ARG A 206 -11.56 6.73 14.84
CA ARG A 206 -10.85 6.53 16.10
C ARG A 206 -9.56 7.34 16.17
N LEU A 207 -8.79 7.40 15.07
CA LEU A 207 -7.58 8.21 14.98
C LEU A 207 -7.90 9.71 14.84
N ALA A 208 -8.95 10.11 14.13
CA ALA A 208 -9.37 11.50 14.06
C ALA A 208 -9.71 12.06 15.45
N ARG A 209 -10.42 11.28 16.27
CA ARG A 209 -10.68 11.63 17.68
C ARG A 209 -9.41 11.76 18.54
N ARG A 210 -8.27 11.19 18.08
CA ARG A 210 -6.95 11.30 18.71
C ARG A 210 -6.05 12.36 18.08
N GLY A 211 -6.59 13.23 17.24
CA GLY A 211 -5.85 14.35 16.68
C GLY A 211 -5.26 14.15 15.29
N PHE A 212 -5.51 13.01 14.62
CA PHE A 212 -5.04 12.75 13.25
C PHE A 212 -5.95 13.39 12.21
N THR A 213 -5.37 13.76 11.07
CA THR A 213 -6.11 13.93 9.81
C THR A 213 -6.08 12.60 9.08
N CYS A 214 -7.26 12.04 8.75
CA CYS A 214 -7.36 10.74 8.10
C CYS A 214 -7.98 10.84 6.71
N ILE A 215 -7.52 10.01 5.77
CA ILE A 215 -8.20 9.76 4.49
C ILE A 215 -8.62 8.29 4.41
N CYS A 216 -9.87 8.04 4.00
CA CYS A 216 -10.43 6.72 3.80
C CYS A 216 -10.86 6.58 2.34
N PRO A 217 -9.95 6.19 1.41
CA PRO A 217 -10.25 6.08 -0.02
C PRO A 217 -11.06 4.84 -0.33
N ARG A 218 -11.90 4.94 -1.37
CA ARG A 218 -12.62 3.82 -1.94
C ARG A 218 -11.72 3.02 -2.84
N ASN A 219 -11.70 1.71 -2.66
CA ASN A 219 -11.02 0.80 -3.57
C ASN A 219 -11.76 0.72 -4.91
N PHE A 220 -11.03 0.62 -6.01
CA PHE A 220 -11.57 0.63 -7.38
C PHE A 220 -12.60 -0.48 -7.66
N LEU A 221 -12.68 -1.51 -6.84
CA LEU A 221 -13.66 -2.59 -6.97
C LEU A 221 -15.09 -2.17 -6.63
N TRP A 222 -15.27 -1.01 -6.02
CA TRP A 222 -16.58 -0.40 -5.73
C TRP A 222 -16.78 0.83 -6.62
N PRO A 223 -17.65 0.75 -7.66
CA PRO A 223 -17.97 1.92 -8.47
C PRO A 223 -18.80 2.95 -7.71
N ASP A 224 -19.48 2.50 -6.69
CA ASP A 224 -20.37 3.28 -5.80
C ASP A 224 -20.24 2.79 -4.35
N ASN A 225 -21.14 3.22 -3.46
CA ASN A 225 -21.14 2.83 -2.04
C ASN A 225 -22.03 1.60 -1.73
N GLU A 226 -22.66 0.99 -2.73
CA GLU A 226 -23.66 -0.03 -2.47
C GLU A 226 -23.04 -1.44 -2.43
N HIS A 227 -22.37 -1.84 -3.53
CA HIS A 227 -21.85 -3.19 -3.64
C HIS A 227 -20.52 -3.28 -4.37
N ILE A 228 -19.69 -4.25 -3.95
CA ILE A 228 -18.51 -4.63 -4.68
C ILE A 228 -18.87 -5.21 -6.05
N GLN A 229 -18.15 -4.77 -7.09
CA GLN A 229 -18.30 -5.26 -8.46
C GLN A 229 -16.95 -5.75 -8.99
N ALA A 230 -16.29 -6.63 -8.24
CA ALA A 230 -14.90 -7.02 -8.47
C ALA A 230 -14.64 -7.48 -9.91
N ASP A 231 -15.45 -8.37 -10.46
CA ASP A 231 -15.26 -8.91 -11.82
C ASP A 231 -15.45 -7.81 -12.89
N ALA A 232 -16.50 -7.00 -12.77
CA ALA A 232 -16.79 -5.94 -13.73
C ALA A 232 -15.69 -4.85 -13.72
N GLN A 233 -15.29 -4.41 -12.53
CA GLN A 233 -14.26 -3.39 -12.36
C GLN A 233 -12.88 -3.89 -12.79
N THR A 234 -12.54 -5.13 -12.45
CA THR A 234 -11.28 -5.76 -12.89
C THR A 234 -11.23 -5.92 -14.41
N LYS A 235 -12.35 -6.32 -15.03
CA LYS A 235 -12.44 -6.42 -16.50
C LYS A 235 -12.28 -5.05 -17.17
N LYS A 236 -12.95 -4.00 -16.65
CA LYS A 236 -12.79 -2.62 -17.09
C LYS A 236 -11.33 -2.19 -16.98
N PHE A 237 -10.71 -2.43 -15.84
CA PHE A 237 -9.31 -2.11 -15.60
C PHE A 237 -8.37 -2.82 -16.58
N ALA A 238 -8.51 -4.14 -16.76
CA ALA A 238 -7.67 -4.92 -17.67
C ALA A 238 -7.79 -4.50 -19.14
N GLN A 239 -8.94 -3.95 -19.56
CA GLN A 239 -9.11 -3.38 -20.90
C GLN A 239 -8.32 -2.10 -21.10
N LEU A 240 -8.22 -1.25 -20.05
CA LEU A 240 -7.47 0.01 -20.09
C LEU A 240 -5.97 -0.21 -19.89
N HIS A 241 -5.61 -1.13 -19.01
CA HIS A 241 -4.25 -1.39 -18.55
C HIS A 241 -3.85 -2.88 -18.69
N PRO A 242 -3.77 -3.43 -19.91
CA PRO A 242 -3.59 -4.87 -20.15
C PRO A 242 -2.23 -5.41 -19.67
N ARG A 243 -1.29 -4.55 -19.32
CA ARG A 243 0.05 -4.92 -18.82
C ARG A 243 0.25 -4.68 -17.32
N ALA A 244 -0.77 -4.16 -16.63
CA ALA A 244 -0.72 -3.90 -15.20
C ALA A 244 -1.59 -4.89 -14.42
N THR A 245 -1.20 -5.18 -13.18
CA THR A 245 -2.00 -5.99 -12.26
C THR A 245 -3.04 -5.14 -11.55
N GLY A 246 -4.10 -5.76 -11.02
CA GLY A 246 -5.05 -5.05 -10.16
C GLY A 246 -4.38 -4.44 -8.92
N MET A 247 -3.33 -5.07 -8.40
CA MET A 247 -2.53 -4.50 -7.31
C MET A 247 -1.76 -3.24 -7.72
N ALA A 248 -1.36 -3.09 -9.00
CA ALA A 248 -0.80 -1.83 -9.51
C ALA A 248 -1.83 -0.69 -9.43
N LYS A 249 -3.10 -0.98 -9.76
CA LYS A 249 -4.20 -0.02 -9.61
C LYS A 249 -4.42 0.36 -8.14
N MET A 250 -4.52 -0.64 -7.26
CA MET A 250 -4.67 -0.39 -5.82
C MET A 250 -3.51 0.46 -5.26
N LEU A 251 -2.27 0.15 -5.65
CA LEU A 251 -1.11 0.94 -5.25
C LEU A 251 -1.17 2.38 -5.79
N HIS A 252 -1.53 2.57 -7.06
CA HIS A 252 -1.68 3.90 -7.66
C HIS A 252 -2.73 4.72 -6.89
N ASP A 253 -3.90 4.15 -6.65
CA ASP A 253 -5.00 4.83 -5.96
C ASP A 253 -4.63 5.13 -4.49
N ALA A 254 -3.95 4.21 -3.81
CA ALA A 254 -3.46 4.41 -2.46
C ALA A 254 -2.41 5.52 -2.39
N GLN A 255 -1.49 5.58 -3.35
CA GLN A 255 -0.50 6.65 -3.44
C GLN A 255 -1.13 8.01 -3.76
N LEU A 256 -2.17 8.05 -4.60
CA LEU A 256 -2.91 9.27 -4.88
C LEU A 256 -3.70 9.75 -3.66
N ALA A 257 -4.33 8.84 -2.92
CA ALA A 257 -4.97 9.16 -1.64
C ALA A 257 -3.95 9.74 -0.64
N LEU A 258 -2.74 9.18 -0.61
CA LEU A 258 -1.64 9.71 0.20
C LEU A 258 -1.22 11.12 -0.27
N ASP A 259 -1.14 11.36 -1.59
CA ASP A 259 -0.86 12.69 -2.16
C ASP A 259 -1.90 13.73 -1.70
N LEU A 260 -3.19 13.36 -1.76
CA LEU A 260 -4.29 14.22 -1.30
C LEU A 260 -4.24 14.48 0.21
N LEU A 261 -3.90 13.47 0.99
CA LEU A 261 -3.77 13.57 2.45
C LEU A 261 -2.65 14.54 2.85
N ILE A 262 -1.45 14.35 2.30
CA ILE A 262 -0.29 15.17 2.65
C ILE A 262 -0.35 16.59 2.07
N ALA A 263 -1.25 16.85 1.13
CA ALA A 263 -1.54 18.18 0.60
C ALA A 263 -2.46 19.01 1.54
N GLN A 264 -3.10 18.37 2.54
CA GLN A 264 -3.89 19.12 3.54
C GLN A 264 -2.98 20.03 4.34
N PRO A 265 -3.30 21.34 4.45
CA PRO A 265 -2.39 22.35 5.04
C PRO A 265 -1.96 22.06 6.48
N GLN A 266 -2.82 21.37 7.23
CA GLN A 266 -2.60 21.06 8.65
C GLN A 266 -1.85 19.75 8.89
N VAL A 267 -1.43 19.04 7.85
CA VAL A 267 -0.76 17.72 7.98
C VAL A 267 0.75 17.87 8.11
N ASP A 268 1.33 17.24 9.14
CA ASP A 268 2.77 17.02 9.21
C ASP A 268 3.15 15.80 8.34
N LYS A 269 3.78 16.07 7.20
CA LYS A 269 4.19 15.06 6.20
C LYS A 269 5.20 14.04 6.72
N ARG A 270 5.85 14.30 7.87
CA ARG A 270 6.81 13.39 8.50
C ARG A 270 6.13 12.36 9.42
N ARG A 271 4.82 12.53 9.69
CA ARG A 271 4.04 11.77 10.66
C ARG A 271 2.81 11.15 9.99
N VAL A 272 3.07 10.19 9.08
CA VAL A 272 2.03 9.58 8.24
C VAL A 272 1.97 8.07 8.45
N ALA A 273 0.82 7.59 8.90
CA ALA A 273 0.53 6.17 9.06
C ALA A 273 -0.31 5.61 7.89
N ALA A 274 -0.26 4.30 7.69
CA ALA A 274 -1.17 3.55 6.84
C ALA A 274 -1.73 2.35 7.60
N ILE A 275 -3.05 2.16 7.57
CA ILE A 275 -3.74 1.07 8.28
C ILE A 275 -4.74 0.42 7.34
N GLY A 276 -4.76 -0.91 7.31
CA GLY A 276 -5.76 -1.67 6.56
C GLY A 276 -6.12 -3.00 7.22
N HIS A 277 -7.33 -3.45 6.96
CA HIS A 277 -7.80 -4.77 7.38
C HIS A 277 -8.29 -5.54 6.16
N SER A 278 -7.98 -6.85 6.10
CA SER A 278 -8.41 -7.71 5.01
C SER A 278 -7.86 -7.23 3.64
N LEU A 279 -8.73 -6.83 2.70
CA LEU A 279 -8.33 -6.20 1.44
C LEU A 279 -7.40 -5.01 1.68
N GLY A 280 -7.78 -4.08 2.57
CA GLY A 280 -6.97 -2.91 2.89
C GLY A 280 -5.60 -3.24 3.49
N ALA A 281 -5.47 -4.38 4.18
CA ALA A 281 -4.19 -4.87 4.68
C ALA A 281 -3.21 -5.23 3.55
N LYS A 282 -3.74 -5.75 2.43
CA LYS A 282 -2.95 -6.00 1.23
C LYS A 282 -2.48 -4.69 0.58
N GLU A 283 -3.34 -3.68 0.55
CA GLU A 283 -3.02 -2.36 0.00
C GLU A 283 -1.90 -1.66 0.80
N VAL A 284 -1.99 -1.66 2.15
CA VAL A 284 -0.97 -1.00 2.97
C VAL A 284 0.39 -1.68 2.92
N LEU A 285 0.45 -2.99 2.71
CA LEU A 285 1.71 -3.71 2.52
C LEU A 285 2.47 -3.17 1.30
N TYR A 286 1.80 -3.07 0.16
CA TYR A 286 2.39 -2.55 -1.07
C TYR A 286 2.66 -1.04 -0.99
N LEU A 287 1.73 -0.27 -0.44
CA LEU A 287 1.91 1.17 -0.24
C LEU A 287 3.14 1.45 0.61
N ALA A 288 3.28 0.80 1.77
CA ALA A 288 4.42 1.00 2.65
C ALA A 288 5.74 0.56 2.01
N ALA A 289 5.77 -0.55 1.27
CA ALA A 289 6.97 -1.04 0.62
C ALA A 289 7.46 -0.14 -0.52
N LEU A 290 6.54 0.52 -1.24
CA LEU A 290 6.83 1.24 -2.47
C LEU A 290 6.68 2.77 -2.36
N ASP A 291 6.32 3.27 -1.16
CA ASP A 291 6.21 4.71 -0.87
C ASP A 291 6.81 5.04 0.50
N ASP A 292 7.95 5.70 0.52
CA ASP A 292 8.70 6.02 1.75
C ASP A 292 8.06 7.13 2.60
N ARG A 293 6.99 7.77 2.10
CA ARG A 293 6.23 8.79 2.85
C ARG A 293 5.37 8.17 3.96
N VAL A 294 4.99 6.90 3.83
CA VAL A 294 4.36 6.15 4.91
C VAL A 294 5.42 5.85 5.98
N LYS A 295 5.21 6.33 7.19
CA LYS A 295 6.17 6.21 8.30
C LYS A 295 5.83 5.06 9.25
N VAL A 296 4.56 4.75 9.40
CA VAL A 296 4.07 3.68 10.29
C VAL A 296 3.02 2.86 9.57
N THR A 297 3.07 1.54 9.71
CA THR A 297 2.11 0.66 9.02
C THR A 297 1.52 -0.38 9.95
N VAL A 298 0.21 -0.61 9.77
CA VAL A 298 -0.51 -1.73 10.38
C VAL A 298 -1.25 -2.49 9.30
N SER A 299 -0.93 -3.77 9.14
CA SER A 299 -1.58 -4.70 8.21
C SER A 299 -2.29 -5.78 9.00
N SER A 300 -3.62 -5.80 8.96
CA SER A 300 -4.45 -6.70 9.77
C SER A 300 -5.19 -7.70 8.90
N GLU A 301 -4.91 -9.00 9.07
CA GLU A 301 -5.64 -10.09 8.44
C GLU A 301 -5.70 -10.00 6.89
N GLY A 302 -4.60 -9.55 6.25
CA GLY A 302 -4.49 -9.47 4.80
C GLY A 302 -4.13 -10.80 4.13
N GLY A 303 -3.53 -11.69 4.87
CA GLY A 303 -2.92 -12.92 4.35
C GLY A 303 -1.63 -12.59 3.59
N ILE A 304 -0.54 -12.38 4.33
CA ILE A 304 0.72 -11.92 3.74
C ILE A 304 1.30 -12.91 2.72
N GLY A 305 1.13 -14.21 2.91
CA GLY A 305 1.71 -15.22 2.04
C GLY A 305 0.91 -15.44 0.76
N THR A 306 1.61 -15.52 -0.38
CA THR A 306 0.99 -15.73 -1.67
C THR A 306 0.35 -17.11 -1.80
N LYS A 307 0.84 -18.09 -1.06
CA LYS A 307 0.36 -19.48 -1.13
C LYS A 307 -0.83 -19.79 -0.22
N PHE A 308 -1.10 -18.94 0.78
CA PHE A 308 -2.19 -19.15 1.74
C PHE A 308 -3.22 -18.01 1.76
N SER A 309 -3.24 -17.19 0.72
CA SER A 309 -4.23 -16.15 0.52
C SER A 309 -4.56 -16.01 -0.96
N ASN A 310 -5.62 -15.28 -1.28
CA ASN A 310 -6.18 -15.16 -2.64
C ASN A 310 -5.44 -14.17 -3.56
N TRP A 311 -4.12 -14.12 -3.49
CA TRP A 311 -3.29 -13.24 -4.33
C TRP A 311 -3.39 -13.52 -5.83
N ASN A 312 -3.82 -14.74 -6.21
CA ASN A 312 -4.11 -15.14 -7.59
C ASN A 312 -5.40 -14.52 -8.16
N ALA A 313 -6.21 -13.87 -7.33
CA ALA A 313 -7.41 -13.18 -7.81
C ALA A 313 -7.01 -12.08 -8.82
N PRO A 314 -7.79 -11.88 -9.91
CA PRO A 314 -7.46 -10.94 -10.99
C PRO A 314 -7.31 -9.48 -10.52
N TRP A 315 -8.01 -9.12 -9.45
CA TRP A 315 -7.92 -7.78 -8.84
C TRP A 315 -6.73 -7.57 -7.91
N TYR A 316 -5.90 -8.60 -7.71
CA TYR A 316 -4.61 -8.50 -7.04
C TYR A 316 -3.48 -8.73 -8.05
N LEU A 317 -2.78 -9.84 -7.93
CA LEU A 317 -1.66 -10.19 -8.80
C LEU A 317 -2.09 -10.98 -10.04
N GLY A 318 -3.21 -11.73 -9.95
CA GLY A 318 -3.73 -12.53 -11.05
C GLY A 318 -2.66 -13.44 -11.65
N ALA A 319 -2.61 -13.51 -12.97
CA ALA A 319 -1.62 -14.31 -13.70
C ALA A 319 -0.16 -13.83 -13.51
N ALA A 320 0.07 -12.64 -12.94
CA ALA A 320 1.43 -12.22 -12.63
C ALA A 320 2.08 -13.10 -11.57
N LEU A 321 1.26 -13.73 -10.71
CA LEU A 321 1.73 -14.65 -9.68
C LEU A 321 2.45 -15.88 -10.26
N GLU A 322 2.04 -16.34 -11.45
CA GLU A 322 2.68 -17.45 -12.14
C GLU A 322 4.11 -17.12 -12.61
N ARG A 323 4.41 -15.83 -12.76
CA ARG A 323 5.75 -15.33 -13.13
C ARG A 323 6.66 -15.12 -11.94
N PHE A 324 6.19 -15.36 -10.71
CA PHE A 324 7.03 -15.26 -9.52
C PHE A 324 8.12 -16.34 -9.61
N ALA A 325 9.37 -15.91 -9.42
CA ALA A 325 10.43 -16.87 -9.14
C ALA A 325 10.05 -17.67 -7.89
N ALA A 326 10.44 -18.94 -7.85
CA ALA A 326 10.13 -19.80 -6.70
C ALA A 326 10.61 -19.27 -5.35
N THR A 327 11.55 -18.32 -5.37
CA THR A 327 12.13 -17.65 -4.21
C THR A 327 11.48 -16.32 -3.86
N ARG A 328 10.59 -15.78 -4.73
CA ARG A 328 9.95 -14.48 -4.50
C ARG A 328 8.74 -14.62 -3.60
N GLU A 329 8.68 -13.79 -2.57
CA GLU A 329 7.53 -13.74 -1.67
C GLU A 329 7.47 -12.38 -0.95
N HIS A 330 6.37 -12.07 -0.28
CA HIS A 330 6.11 -10.76 0.33
C HIS A 330 7.02 -10.41 1.53
N HIS A 331 7.87 -11.33 1.99
CA HIS A 331 8.95 -10.98 2.94
C HIS A 331 9.90 -9.93 2.33
N GLU A 332 10.08 -9.92 0.99
CA GLU A 332 10.81 -8.87 0.30
C GLU A 332 10.15 -7.49 0.50
N LEU A 333 8.81 -7.42 0.47
CA LEU A 333 8.09 -6.16 0.71
C LEU A 333 8.26 -5.68 2.15
N LEU A 334 8.23 -6.58 3.14
CA LEU A 334 8.55 -6.21 4.53
C LEU A 334 9.97 -5.64 4.65
N ALA A 335 10.93 -6.25 3.98
CA ALA A 335 12.29 -5.76 3.97
C ALA A 335 12.43 -4.38 3.29
N LEU A 336 11.64 -4.10 2.24
CA LEU A 336 11.57 -2.77 1.60
C LEU A 336 11.06 -1.68 2.56
N ILE A 337 10.25 -2.04 3.55
CA ILE A 337 9.71 -1.11 4.54
C ILE A 337 10.78 -0.70 5.57
N ALA A 338 11.73 -1.58 5.88
CA ALA A 338 12.76 -1.32 6.89
C ALA A 338 13.48 0.03 6.68
N PRO A 339 13.76 0.80 7.77
CA PRO A 339 13.54 0.49 9.18
C PRO A 339 12.17 0.95 9.73
N ARG A 340 11.24 1.39 8.85
CA ARG A 340 9.95 1.99 9.25
C ARG A 340 9.07 0.96 9.96
N PRO A 341 8.39 1.34 11.06
CA PRO A 341 7.56 0.46 11.87
C PRO A 341 6.48 -0.25 11.06
N PHE A 342 6.40 -1.59 11.22
CA PHE A 342 5.36 -2.43 10.60
C PHE A 342 4.84 -3.46 11.59
N LEU A 343 3.53 -3.43 11.85
CA LEU A 343 2.82 -4.41 12.66
C LEU A 343 1.90 -5.27 11.78
N LEU A 344 2.15 -6.57 11.77
CA LEU A 344 1.25 -7.56 11.19
C LEU A 344 0.30 -8.09 12.26
N LEU A 345 -1.00 -8.10 12.01
CA LEU A 345 -1.98 -8.72 12.88
C LEU A 345 -2.58 -9.94 12.20
N GLY A 346 -2.63 -11.04 12.93
CA GLY A 346 -3.27 -12.28 12.55
C GLY A 346 -4.26 -12.77 13.60
N GLY A 347 -5.25 -13.52 13.16
CA GLY A 347 -6.24 -14.17 14.02
C GLY A 347 -6.39 -15.65 13.72
N ASP A 348 -5.38 -16.28 13.09
CA ASP A 348 -5.43 -17.64 12.54
C ASP A 348 -6.48 -17.81 11.42
N SER A 349 -6.79 -16.72 10.70
CA SER A 349 -7.63 -16.72 9.51
C SER A 349 -6.80 -16.47 8.26
N ALA A 350 -6.66 -15.22 7.80
CA ALA A 350 -5.78 -14.90 6.69
C ALA A 350 -4.31 -14.88 7.12
N ASP A 351 -4.02 -14.27 8.25
CA ASP A 351 -2.70 -14.27 8.91
C ASP A 351 -2.77 -14.97 10.28
N GLY A 352 -1.63 -15.40 10.78
CA GLY A 352 -1.48 -16.11 12.05
C GLY A 352 -0.06 -16.63 12.20
N ASP A 353 0.15 -17.69 12.98
CA ASP A 353 1.48 -18.26 13.21
C ASP A 353 2.20 -18.69 11.92
N ARG A 354 1.47 -19.09 10.89
CA ARG A 354 2.02 -19.38 9.56
C ARG A 354 2.65 -18.16 8.86
N SER A 355 2.32 -16.94 9.31
CA SER A 355 2.89 -15.69 8.80
C SER A 355 4.21 -15.32 9.49
N TRP A 356 4.58 -16.00 10.57
CA TRP A 356 5.82 -15.74 11.31
C TRP A 356 7.09 -15.77 10.44
N PRO A 357 7.29 -16.72 9.50
CA PRO A 357 8.48 -16.74 8.65
C PRO A 357 8.75 -15.43 7.90
N PHE A 358 7.70 -14.66 7.58
CA PHE A 358 7.85 -13.34 6.92
C PHE A 358 8.51 -12.32 7.85
N ILE A 359 8.09 -12.31 9.12
CA ILE A 359 8.69 -11.46 10.16
C ILE A 359 10.12 -11.89 10.43
N GLU A 360 10.34 -13.19 10.68
CA GLU A 360 11.64 -13.78 10.97
C GLU A 360 12.66 -13.51 9.85
N SER A 361 12.25 -13.59 8.58
CA SER A 361 13.11 -13.31 7.43
C SER A 361 13.45 -11.83 7.29
N ALA A 362 12.55 -10.92 7.64
CA ALA A 362 12.75 -9.47 7.50
C ALA A 362 13.48 -8.85 8.71
N LEU A 363 13.36 -9.44 9.90
CA LEU A 363 14.01 -8.92 11.13
C LEU A 363 15.51 -8.63 10.97
N PRO A 364 16.35 -9.50 10.35
CA PRO A 364 17.76 -9.20 10.14
C PRO A 364 18.00 -7.93 9.32
N VAL A 365 17.10 -7.60 8.39
CA VAL A 365 17.19 -6.35 7.60
C VAL A 365 16.92 -5.14 8.49
N TYR A 366 15.91 -5.20 9.36
CA TYR A 366 15.65 -4.13 10.33
C TYR A 366 16.83 -3.95 11.29
N GLN A 367 17.45 -5.04 11.74
CA GLN A 367 18.63 -5.01 12.63
C GLN A 367 19.83 -4.31 12.02
N LEU A 368 19.99 -4.27 10.68
CA LEU A 368 21.04 -3.48 10.04
C LEU A 368 20.97 -1.98 10.38
N TYR A 369 19.77 -1.47 10.69
CA TYR A 369 19.56 -0.05 10.99
C TYR A 369 19.70 0.29 12.47
N GLY A 370 19.81 -0.70 13.34
CA GLY A 370 19.93 -0.55 14.79
C GLY A 370 18.78 -1.21 15.55
N GLU A 371 18.85 -1.15 16.87
CA GLU A 371 17.91 -1.78 17.80
C GLU A 371 17.06 -0.72 18.54
N PRO A 372 15.83 -1.08 18.94
CA PRO A 372 15.09 -2.30 18.63
C PRO A 372 14.40 -2.21 17.27
N PRO A 373 14.35 -3.30 16.50
CA PRO A 373 13.65 -3.33 15.21
C PRO A 373 12.14 -3.19 15.44
N ALA A 374 11.50 -2.21 14.78
CA ALA A 374 10.07 -1.97 14.88
C ALA A 374 9.28 -2.82 13.87
N LEU A 375 9.33 -4.14 14.01
CA LEU A 375 8.64 -5.13 13.19
C LEU A 375 8.11 -6.25 14.07
N GLY A 376 6.86 -6.68 13.90
CA GLY A 376 6.31 -7.78 14.67
C GLY A 376 5.01 -8.37 14.13
N LEU A 377 4.63 -9.54 14.68
CA LEU A 377 3.37 -10.22 14.45
C LEU A 377 2.59 -10.33 15.75
N LEU A 378 1.40 -9.73 15.80
CA LEU A 378 0.42 -9.99 16.83
C LEU A 378 -0.59 -11.03 16.32
N ASN A 379 -0.50 -12.27 16.78
CA ASN A 379 -1.52 -13.27 16.51
C ASN A 379 -2.51 -13.34 17.68
N HIS A 380 -3.73 -12.81 17.51
CA HIS A 380 -4.76 -12.78 18.54
C HIS A 380 -5.66 -14.02 18.55
N GLN A 381 -5.56 -14.92 17.55
CA GLN A 381 -6.26 -16.20 17.46
C GLN A 381 -7.80 -16.14 17.55
N GLN A 382 -8.41 -15.03 17.08
CA GLN A 382 -9.86 -14.81 17.14
C GLN A 382 -10.48 -14.62 15.74
N GLY A 383 -9.92 -15.31 14.74
CA GLY A 383 -10.42 -15.29 13.36
C GLY A 383 -10.23 -13.94 12.66
N HIS A 384 -11.02 -13.71 11.62
CA HIS A 384 -10.95 -12.52 10.76
C HIS A 384 -11.59 -11.28 11.41
N SER A 385 -11.21 -11.00 12.65
CA SER A 385 -11.79 -9.93 13.48
C SER A 385 -10.73 -8.92 13.92
N VAL A 386 -11.17 -7.87 14.59
CA VAL A 386 -10.31 -6.94 15.32
C VAL A 386 -10.82 -6.91 16.76
N PRO A 387 -10.37 -7.84 17.61
CA PRO A 387 -10.78 -7.89 19.02
C PRO A 387 -10.18 -6.73 19.82
N PRO A 388 -10.67 -6.46 21.05
CA PRO A 388 -10.21 -5.32 21.86
C PRO A 388 -8.69 -5.24 22.03
N ILE A 389 -8.01 -6.37 22.18
CA ILE A 389 -6.54 -6.40 22.29
C ILE A 389 -5.87 -5.94 20.98
N ALA A 390 -6.37 -6.38 19.82
CA ALA A 390 -5.84 -5.93 18.54
C ALA A 390 -6.11 -4.43 18.33
N GLU A 391 -7.31 -3.97 18.67
CA GLU A 391 -7.69 -2.56 18.62
C GLU A 391 -6.76 -1.68 19.47
N GLN A 392 -6.49 -2.09 20.70
CA GLN A 392 -5.55 -1.42 21.59
C GLN A 392 -4.13 -1.38 21.01
N ARG A 393 -3.62 -2.51 20.52
CA ARG A 393 -2.24 -2.59 19.98
C ARG A 393 -2.07 -1.80 18.69
N ILE A 394 -3.09 -1.73 17.83
CA ILE A 394 -3.10 -0.85 16.67
C ILE A 394 -2.94 0.61 17.09
N ASP A 395 -3.74 1.06 18.05
CA ASP A 395 -3.71 2.44 18.52
C ASP A 395 -2.37 2.78 19.18
N GLU A 396 -1.88 1.92 20.08
CA GLU A 396 -0.58 2.11 20.74
C GLU A 396 0.57 2.16 19.73
N TRP A 397 0.57 1.27 18.72
CA TRP A 397 1.59 1.24 17.67
C TRP A 397 1.63 2.54 16.87
N VAL A 398 0.46 2.95 16.38
CA VAL A 398 0.36 4.15 15.56
C VAL A 398 0.73 5.40 16.37
N LEU A 399 0.19 5.55 17.59
CA LEU A 399 0.46 6.72 18.43
C LEU A 399 1.92 6.80 18.88
N HIS A 400 2.58 5.65 19.06
CA HIS A 400 3.97 5.60 19.52
C HIS A 400 4.95 6.01 18.41
N TYR A 401 4.72 5.54 17.17
CA TYR A 401 5.66 5.71 16.06
C TYR A 401 5.31 6.88 15.11
N THR A 402 4.18 7.57 15.36
CA THR A 402 3.80 8.76 14.61
C THR A 402 4.06 10.00 15.47
#